data_3cf5bc6c9fa41c43c7d984a69ff2e509
#
_entry.id   3cf5bc6c9fa41c43c7d984a69ff2e509
#
_cell.length_a   1.000
_cell.length_b   1.000
_cell.length_c   1.000
_cell.angle_alpha   90.00
_cell.angle_beta   90.00
_cell.angle_gamma   90.00
#
_symmetry.space_group_name_H-M   'P 1'
#
loop_
_entity.id
_entity.type
_entity.pdbx_description
1 polymer ?
#
loop_
_entity_poly.entity_id
_entity_poly.type
_entity_poly.pdbx_seq_one_letter_code
_entity_poly.pdbx_strand_id
1 'polypeptide(L)'
;MSHSEEKFIVPEGFNPEPFILKRIRDFLGKFKIYEEKNGAPLVLLFDRRSEVFYCVCHLESEMLISKSDLEAVLDPEESEEYKLNRDIYTDTYSYKLMEKDALSGRSFEDIVVEYDPTYRPNVPLKVFGGQHRIMAIKEAIQNGVSAVHGVRVYFGLFSEQKVNIAMASNTAIAVSNDLIDRMQEDLLGNDLRNWGQQVGLLDKEQHFADRKNPEGLPTVRIARTLIVNYYMGKSFEKEALNIPVVCSSGKGIDKCYRNIRDGINWSDRQLRKMGRKFARLHKLQRESVLKRDTDNSLESANKAISPCVAASWAYAAGYFRTTRKPLKSIMRSRAGPNQDRIR
;
A
#
# COMPACT_ATOMS: atom_id res chain seq x y z
N MET A 1 17.59 27.84 44.62
CA MET A 1 17.55 27.91 43.16
C MET A 1 16.55 26.83 42.72
N SER A 2 15.35 27.21 42.31
CA SER A 2 14.35 26.28 41.85
C SER A 2 14.82 25.70 40.50
N HIS A 3 15.11 24.44 40.45
CA HIS A 3 15.18 23.71 39.19
C HIS A 3 13.77 23.85 38.55
N SER A 4 13.60 24.79 37.63
CA SER A 4 12.50 24.71 36.69
C SER A 4 12.77 23.42 35.91
N GLU A 5 11.93 22.40 36.12
CA GLU A 5 11.96 21.19 35.31
C GLU A 5 11.92 21.63 33.86
N GLU A 6 13.02 21.40 33.13
CA GLU A 6 13.07 21.73 31.72
C GLU A 6 12.08 20.78 31.03
N LYS A 7 11.03 21.34 30.46
CA LYS A 7 9.97 20.59 29.76
C LYS A 7 10.46 19.86 28.51
N PHE A 8 11.74 20.04 28.15
CA PHE A 8 12.37 19.37 27.02
C PHE A 8 13.86 19.14 27.25
N ILE A 9 14.38 18.12 26.58
CA ILE A 9 15.79 17.72 26.61
C ILE A 9 16.43 18.03 25.26
N VAL A 10 17.57 18.72 25.28
CA VAL A 10 18.43 18.90 24.11
C VAL A 10 19.47 17.77 24.11
N PRO A 11 19.68 17.04 23.00
CA PRO A 11 20.69 15.99 22.94
C PRO A 11 22.09 16.55 23.18
N GLU A 12 22.93 15.75 23.83
CA GLU A 12 24.33 16.10 24.08
C GLU A 12 25.07 16.39 22.76
N GLY A 13 25.88 17.43 22.74
CA GLY A 13 26.65 17.85 21.56
C GLY A 13 25.89 18.76 20.58
N PHE A 14 24.61 19.06 20.83
CA PHE A 14 23.84 20.03 20.04
C PHE A 14 23.56 21.29 20.83
N ASN A 15 23.66 22.43 20.13
CA ASN A 15 23.35 23.74 20.70
C ASN A 15 22.39 24.49 19.78
N PRO A 16 21.06 24.30 19.95
CA PRO A 16 20.06 24.99 19.15
C PRO A 16 20.16 26.49 19.31
N GLU A 17 19.95 27.23 18.24
CA GLU A 17 19.92 28.71 18.30
C GLU A 17 18.83 29.22 19.24
N PRO A 18 19.01 30.38 19.87
CA PRO A 18 18.05 30.91 20.85
C PRO A 18 16.64 31.04 20.34
N PHE A 19 16.45 31.35 19.04
CA PHE A 19 15.13 31.45 18.44
C PHE A 19 14.41 30.10 18.34
N ILE A 20 15.15 29.01 18.08
CA ILE A 20 14.58 27.66 18.08
C ILE A 20 14.11 27.29 19.49
N LEU A 21 14.94 27.52 20.50
CA LEU A 21 14.56 27.28 21.91
C LEU A 21 13.32 28.09 22.30
N LYS A 22 13.21 29.34 21.83
CA LYS A 22 12.03 30.20 22.04
C LYS A 22 10.79 29.57 21.39
N ARG A 23 10.89 29.09 20.15
CA ARG A 23 9.76 28.44 19.45
C ARG A 23 9.32 27.14 20.13
N ILE A 24 10.25 26.33 20.63
CA ILE A 24 9.93 25.12 21.41
C ILE A 24 9.17 25.47 22.68
N ARG A 25 9.62 26.48 23.46
CA ARG A 25 8.93 26.91 24.67
C ARG A 25 7.55 27.46 24.36
N ASP A 26 7.39 28.23 23.28
CA ASP A 26 6.09 28.73 22.82
C ASP A 26 5.15 27.59 22.38
N PHE A 27 5.67 26.59 21.68
CA PHE A 27 4.92 25.37 21.35
C PHE A 27 4.41 24.66 22.60
N LEU A 28 5.29 24.35 23.55
CA LEU A 28 4.93 23.68 24.82
C LEU A 28 4.01 24.55 25.71
N GLY A 29 4.01 25.88 25.55
CA GLY A 29 3.06 26.76 26.21
C GLY A 29 1.65 26.75 25.62
N LYS A 30 1.53 26.40 24.32
CA LYS A 30 0.26 26.44 23.59
C LYS A 30 -0.37 25.06 23.37
N PHE A 31 0.45 24.02 23.33
CA PHE A 31 0.02 22.65 23.07
C PHE A 31 0.18 21.77 24.31
N LYS A 32 -0.92 21.14 24.72
CA LYS A 32 -0.90 20.12 25.78
C LYS A 32 -0.56 18.76 25.14
N ILE A 33 0.72 18.44 25.10
CA ILE A 33 1.20 17.17 24.58
C ILE A 33 0.91 16.04 25.57
N TYR A 34 0.72 14.83 25.06
CA TYR A 34 0.38 13.66 25.88
C TYR A 34 1.52 13.28 26.84
N GLU A 35 2.77 13.47 26.43
CA GLU A 35 3.97 13.23 27.21
C GLU A 35 4.01 14.08 28.48
N GLU A 36 3.63 15.36 28.39
CA GLU A 36 3.60 16.28 29.55
C GLU A 36 2.59 15.81 30.61
N LYS A 37 1.46 15.24 30.19
CA LYS A 37 0.46 14.68 31.11
C LYS A 37 1.02 13.53 31.95
N ASN A 38 2.03 12.84 31.43
CA ASN A 38 2.67 11.69 32.09
C ASN A 38 4.02 12.08 32.71
N GLY A 39 4.36 13.37 32.80
CA GLY A 39 5.60 13.86 33.37
C GLY A 39 6.86 13.52 32.54
N ALA A 40 6.70 13.16 31.27
CA ALA A 40 7.82 12.86 30.38
C ALA A 40 8.28 14.14 29.67
N PRO A 41 9.58 14.48 29.70
CA PRO A 41 10.10 15.62 28.96
C PRO A 41 10.08 15.34 27.46
N LEU A 42 9.87 16.40 26.67
CA LEU A 42 10.00 16.32 25.22
C LEU A 42 11.46 16.17 24.82
N VAL A 43 11.78 15.22 23.96
CA VAL A 43 13.15 15.03 23.44
C VAL A 43 13.29 15.77 22.11
N LEU A 44 14.23 16.72 22.07
CA LEU A 44 14.59 17.38 20.82
C LEU A 44 15.53 16.49 20.03
N LEU A 45 15.27 16.32 18.73
CA LEU A 45 16.05 15.52 17.80
C LEU A 45 16.62 16.42 16.71
N PHE A 46 17.67 15.96 16.03
CA PHE A 46 18.31 16.69 14.95
C PHE A 46 18.35 15.85 13.65
N ASP A 47 17.73 16.35 12.61
CA ASP A 47 17.86 15.79 11.27
C ASP A 47 19.13 16.32 10.61
N ARG A 48 20.14 15.46 10.52
CA ARG A 48 21.46 15.82 9.97
C ARG A 48 21.42 16.16 8.47
N ARG A 49 20.45 15.61 7.71
CA ARG A 49 20.36 15.86 6.27
C ARG A 49 19.78 17.24 5.98
N SER A 50 18.77 17.62 6.72
CA SER A 50 18.09 18.91 6.56
C SER A 50 18.65 19.97 7.51
N GLU A 51 19.56 19.60 8.43
CA GLU A 51 20.18 20.46 9.44
C GLU A 51 19.15 21.20 10.30
N VAL A 52 18.10 20.47 10.76
CA VAL A 52 16.98 21.06 11.50
C VAL A 52 16.65 20.29 12.76
N PHE A 53 16.14 21.02 13.74
CA PHE A 53 15.63 20.45 14.98
C PHE A 53 14.14 20.09 14.84
N TYR A 54 13.78 18.94 15.39
CA TYR A 54 12.40 18.48 15.49
C TYR A 54 12.18 17.68 16.77
N CYS A 55 10.92 17.48 17.13
CA CYS A 55 10.53 16.54 18.16
C CYS A 55 9.43 15.61 17.64
N VAL A 56 9.23 14.50 18.33
CA VAL A 56 8.06 13.62 18.15
C VAL A 56 7.26 13.70 19.44
N CYS A 57 5.99 14.04 19.33
CA CYS A 57 5.06 14.12 20.44
C CYS A 57 3.67 13.63 20.02
N HIS A 58 2.77 13.53 21.00
CA HIS A 58 1.42 13.07 20.75
C HIS A 58 0.40 14.15 21.11
N LEU A 59 -0.54 14.40 20.17
CA LEU A 59 -1.62 15.38 20.34
C LEU A 59 -2.97 14.69 20.26
N GLU A 60 -3.93 15.17 21.06
CA GLU A 60 -5.33 14.78 20.93
C GLU A 60 -5.91 15.26 19.60
N SER A 61 -6.81 14.47 19.04
CA SER A 61 -7.45 14.71 17.73
C SER A 61 -7.95 16.15 17.56
N GLU A 62 -8.66 16.67 18.55
CA GLU A 62 -9.28 18.00 18.51
C GLU A 62 -8.24 19.11 18.47
N MET A 63 -7.16 18.97 19.28
CA MET A 63 -6.05 19.91 19.29
C MET A 63 -5.34 19.91 17.94
N LEU A 64 -5.02 18.72 17.43
CA LEU A 64 -4.36 18.53 16.14
C LEU A 64 -5.17 19.16 15.01
N ILE A 65 -6.47 18.84 14.89
CA ILE A 65 -7.32 19.35 13.82
C ILE A 65 -7.53 20.86 13.92
N SER A 66 -7.78 21.39 15.13
CA SER A 66 -8.06 22.83 15.30
C SER A 66 -6.84 23.72 15.06
N LYS A 67 -5.62 23.14 15.09
CA LYS A 67 -4.36 23.88 14.98
C LYS A 67 -3.56 23.60 13.71
N SER A 68 -4.04 22.71 12.85
CA SER A 68 -3.37 22.32 11.61
C SER A 68 -3.84 23.13 10.41
N ASP A 69 -2.89 23.61 9.61
CA ASP A 69 -3.11 24.18 8.29
C ASP A 69 -2.77 23.16 7.20
N LEU A 70 -3.80 22.68 6.48
CA LEU A 70 -3.67 21.73 5.38
C LEU A 70 -3.29 22.41 4.05
N GLU A 71 -3.52 23.71 3.94
CA GLU A 71 -3.27 24.52 2.75
C GLU A 71 -1.97 25.30 2.87
N ALA A 72 -1.02 24.80 3.67
CA ALA A 72 0.25 25.47 3.87
C ALA A 72 0.98 25.67 2.55
N VAL A 73 1.37 26.90 2.26
CA VAL A 73 2.23 27.29 1.15
C VAL A 73 3.66 27.49 1.63
N LEU A 74 4.63 27.38 0.71
CA LEU A 74 6.06 27.50 1.01
C LEU A 74 6.40 28.85 1.59
N ASP A 75 5.98 29.90 0.91
CA ASP A 75 6.15 31.29 1.34
C ASP A 75 5.00 32.15 0.77
N PRO A 76 4.17 32.75 1.62
CA PRO A 76 3.07 33.59 1.15
C PRO A 76 3.54 34.87 0.43
N GLU A 77 4.79 35.32 0.67
CA GLU A 77 5.33 36.52 0.07
C GLU A 77 5.94 36.29 -1.31
N GLU A 78 6.35 35.03 -1.64
CA GLU A 78 7.02 34.73 -2.92
C GLU A 78 6.10 34.15 -4.01
N SER A 79 5.08 33.38 -3.69
CA SER A 79 4.02 33.02 -4.65
C SER A 79 2.83 32.30 -4.00
N GLU A 80 1.62 32.71 -4.34
CA GLU A 80 0.38 32.01 -3.98
C GLU A 80 0.23 30.63 -4.64
N GLU A 81 1.09 30.28 -5.61
CA GLU A 81 0.94 29.12 -6.47
C GLU A 81 1.67 27.84 -6.01
N TYR A 82 2.68 27.94 -5.13
CA TYR A 82 3.43 26.75 -4.70
C TYR A 82 2.83 26.12 -3.45
N LYS A 83 1.82 25.30 -3.64
CA LYS A 83 1.36 24.36 -2.61
C LYS A 83 2.45 23.32 -2.35
N LEU A 84 2.90 23.19 -1.11
CA LEU A 84 3.83 22.16 -0.66
C LEU A 84 3.22 20.74 -0.71
N ASN A 85 1.93 20.67 -0.89
CA ASN A 85 1.14 19.48 -0.68
C ASN A 85 0.42 19.04 -1.94
N ARG A 86 0.23 17.71 -2.07
CA ARG A 86 -0.61 17.14 -3.12
C ARG A 86 -2.06 17.53 -2.92
N ASP A 87 -2.82 17.59 -4.01
CA ASP A 87 -4.28 17.71 -3.91
C ASP A 87 -4.85 16.55 -3.08
N ILE A 88 -5.81 16.86 -2.23
CA ILE A 88 -6.45 15.88 -1.36
C ILE A 88 -7.58 15.21 -2.15
N TYR A 89 -7.40 13.95 -2.49
CA TYR A 89 -8.42 13.14 -3.16
C TYR A 89 -9.12 12.24 -2.13
N THR A 90 -10.35 12.57 -1.79
CA THR A 90 -11.17 11.83 -0.80
C THR A 90 -12.02 10.72 -1.42
N ASP A 91 -12.11 10.64 -2.74
CA ASP A 91 -12.88 9.62 -3.47
C ASP A 91 -12.11 8.32 -3.73
N THR A 92 -10.82 8.28 -3.39
CA THR A 92 -9.99 7.10 -3.60
C THR A 92 -10.31 5.97 -2.62
N TYR A 93 -10.16 4.73 -3.07
CA TYR A 93 -10.30 3.57 -2.19
C TYR A 93 -9.38 3.62 -0.97
N SER A 94 -8.15 4.08 -1.15
CA SER A 94 -7.16 4.18 -0.06
C SER A 94 -7.61 5.19 1.01
N TYR A 95 -8.22 6.30 0.60
CA TYR A 95 -8.79 7.27 1.54
C TYR A 95 -9.97 6.67 2.33
N LYS A 96 -10.90 5.98 1.65
CA LYS A 96 -12.04 5.32 2.31
C LYS A 96 -11.62 4.25 3.31
N LEU A 97 -10.51 3.55 3.05
CA LEU A 97 -9.95 2.60 4.00
C LEU A 97 -9.37 3.33 5.22
N MET A 98 -8.65 4.43 4.98
CA MET A 98 -8.08 5.28 6.04
C MET A 98 -9.19 5.90 6.91
N GLU A 99 -10.27 6.38 6.30
CA GLU A 99 -11.46 6.89 7.00
C GLU A 99 -12.08 5.80 7.90
N LYS A 100 -12.26 4.59 7.38
CA LYS A 100 -12.75 3.46 8.18
C LYS A 100 -11.81 3.10 9.34
N ASP A 101 -10.51 3.15 9.11
CA ASP A 101 -9.49 2.91 10.14
C ASP A 101 -9.57 4.00 11.22
N ALA A 102 -9.71 5.28 10.85
CA ALA A 102 -9.89 6.39 11.78
C ALA A 102 -11.15 6.24 12.63
N LEU A 103 -12.30 5.90 12.02
CA LEU A 103 -13.56 5.61 12.70
C LEU A 103 -13.47 4.41 13.67
N SER A 104 -12.53 3.52 13.44
CA SER A 104 -12.24 2.39 14.34
C SER A 104 -11.24 2.73 15.45
N GLY A 105 -10.80 3.99 15.55
CA GLY A 105 -9.83 4.45 16.55
C GLY A 105 -8.39 4.01 16.28
N ARG A 106 -8.05 3.67 15.03
CA ARG A 106 -6.69 3.25 14.68
C ARG A 106 -5.73 4.43 14.73
N SER A 107 -4.55 4.20 15.31
CA SER A 107 -3.42 5.11 15.23
C SER A 107 -2.78 5.06 13.84
N PHE A 108 -2.40 6.22 13.33
CA PHE A 108 -1.66 6.37 12.08
C PHE A 108 -0.17 6.60 12.35
N GLU A 109 0.63 6.56 11.29
CA GLU A 109 2.00 7.07 11.32
C GLU A 109 2.02 8.56 11.64
N ASP A 110 3.17 9.09 12.13
CA ASP A 110 3.31 10.47 12.53
C ASP A 110 2.91 11.45 11.41
N ILE A 111 2.17 12.49 11.81
CA ILE A 111 1.86 13.63 10.96
C ILE A 111 3.04 14.58 11.00
N VAL A 112 3.53 15.02 9.86
CA VAL A 112 4.71 15.87 9.74
C VAL A 112 4.30 17.32 9.59
N VAL A 113 4.73 18.15 10.54
CA VAL A 113 4.36 19.58 10.61
C VAL A 113 5.56 20.48 10.91
N GLU A 114 5.47 21.74 10.49
CA GLU A 114 6.27 22.82 11.07
C GLU A 114 5.42 23.61 12.05
N TYR A 115 5.97 23.91 13.23
CA TYR A 115 5.37 24.88 14.13
C TYR A 115 5.86 26.30 13.79
N ASP A 116 4.96 27.10 13.24
CA ASP A 116 5.23 28.52 12.91
C ASP A 116 4.12 29.42 13.42
N PRO A 117 4.30 30.04 14.64
CA PRO A 117 3.30 30.88 15.23
C PRO A 117 3.15 32.26 14.55
N THR A 118 4.08 32.61 13.63
CA THR A 118 4.08 33.90 12.93
C THR A 118 3.29 33.84 11.62
N TYR A 119 3.16 32.66 11.05
CA TYR A 119 2.46 32.45 9.76
C TYR A 119 0.94 32.65 9.88
N ARG A 120 0.27 31.79 10.63
CA ARG A 120 -1.18 31.85 10.92
C ARG A 120 -1.38 31.54 12.41
N PRO A 121 -1.50 32.52 13.29
CA PRO A 121 -1.51 32.28 14.74
C PRO A 121 -2.59 31.33 15.24
N ASN A 122 -3.72 31.25 14.55
CA ASN A 122 -4.82 30.35 14.90
C ASN A 122 -4.59 28.89 14.49
N VAL A 123 -3.81 28.66 13.42
CA VAL A 123 -3.46 27.34 12.85
C VAL A 123 -1.95 27.26 12.58
N PRO A 124 -1.14 27.29 13.66
CA PRO A 124 0.31 27.44 13.56
C PRO A 124 1.04 26.15 13.12
N LEU A 125 0.35 25.02 12.94
CA LEU A 125 0.92 23.78 12.47
C LEU A 125 0.76 23.70 10.95
N LYS A 126 1.82 24.01 10.20
CA LYS A 126 1.88 23.81 8.75
C LYS A 126 2.09 22.33 8.45
N VAL A 127 1.15 21.69 7.78
CA VAL A 127 1.21 20.26 7.49
C VAL A 127 2.00 20.00 6.21
N PHE A 128 3.11 19.25 6.31
CA PHE A 128 3.93 18.82 5.17
C PHE A 128 3.68 17.37 4.77
N GLY A 129 3.18 16.54 5.70
CA GLY A 129 2.84 15.16 5.44
C GLY A 129 1.71 14.66 6.32
N GLY A 130 0.76 13.94 5.74
CA GLY A 130 -0.37 13.36 6.47
C GLY A 130 -1.70 14.09 6.32
N GLN A 131 -1.90 14.94 5.29
CA GLN A 131 -3.17 15.64 5.06
C GLN A 131 -4.38 14.70 4.99
N HIS A 132 -4.26 13.59 4.26
CA HIS A 132 -5.33 12.60 4.18
C HIS A 132 -5.64 11.98 5.55
N ARG A 133 -4.62 11.78 6.40
CA ARG A 133 -4.79 11.31 7.79
C ARG A 133 -5.56 12.32 8.61
N ILE A 134 -5.19 13.61 8.54
CA ILE A 134 -5.90 14.69 9.23
C ILE A 134 -7.36 14.76 8.77
N MET A 135 -7.64 14.63 7.47
CA MET A 135 -9.02 14.62 6.98
C MET A 135 -9.80 13.43 7.52
N ALA A 136 -9.21 12.24 7.54
CA ALA A 136 -9.84 11.04 8.11
C ALA A 136 -10.07 11.17 9.63
N ILE A 137 -9.12 11.76 10.37
CA ILE A 137 -9.26 12.04 11.81
C ILE A 137 -10.38 13.07 12.05
N LYS A 138 -10.49 14.09 11.19
CA LYS A 138 -11.57 15.08 11.28
C LYS A 138 -12.94 14.42 11.13
N GLU A 139 -13.08 13.50 10.20
CA GLU A 139 -14.32 12.72 10.01
C GLU A 139 -14.62 11.85 11.22
N ALA A 140 -13.60 11.21 11.79
CA ALA A 140 -13.73 10.41 13.01
C ALA A 140 -14.24 11.24 14.20
N ILE A 141 -13.72 12.45 14.41
CA ILE A 141 -14.20 13.37 15.46
C ILE A 141 -15.68 13.72 15.26
N GLN A 142 -16.11 14.00 14.03
CA GLN A 142 -17.50 14.30 13.71
C GLN A 142 -18.44 13.14 14.05
N ASN A 143 -17.91 11.93 14.05
CA ASN A 143 -18.61 10.70 14.44
C ASN A 143 -18.36 10.28 15.91
N GLY A 144 -17.80 11.18 16.72
CA GLY A 144 -17.61 10.96 18.16
C GLY A 144 -16.39 10.10 18.51
N VAL A 145 -15.49 9.85 17.58
CA VAL A 145 -14.26 9.08 17.83
C VAL A 145 -13.09 10.05 17.97
N SER A 146 -12.51 10.12 19.18
CA SER A 146 -11.29 10.88 19.48
C SER A 146 -10.16 9.91 19.84
N ALA A 147 -8.95 10.24 19.43
CA ALA A 147 -7.75 9.46 19.68
C ALA A 147 -6.53 10.37 19.86
N VAL A 148 -5.41 9.79 20.24
CA VAL A 148 -4.12 10.48 20.35
C VAL A 148 -3.26 10.08 19.15
N HIS A 149 -2.67 11.10 18.48
CA HIS A 149 -1.91 10.90 17.25
C HIS A 149 -0.47 11.37 17.37
N GLY A 150 0.46 10.60 16.82
CA GLY A 150 1.86 10.98 16.73
C GLY A 150 2.06 12.15 15.75
N VAL A 151 2.85 13.12 16.17
CA VAL A 151 3.17 14.32 15.38
C VAL A 151 4.67 14.57 15.43
N ARG A 152 5.28 14.69 14.26
CA ARG A 152 6.66 15.14 14.12
C ARG A 152 6.67 16.63 13.87
N VAL A 153 7.15 17.41 14.82
CA VAL A 153 7.11 18.87 14.82
C VAL A 153 8.50 19.43 14.55
N TYR A 154 8.67 20.13 13.45
CA TYR A 154 9.87 20.86 13.09
C TYR A 154 9.77 22.33 13.55
N PHE A 155 10.93 22.96 13.81
CA PHE A 155 11.00 24.31 14.34
C PHE A 155 11.93 25.19 13.51
N GLY A 156 11.42 26.33 13.03
CA GLY A 156 12.22 27.39 12.43
C GLY A 156 12.87 27.03 11.10
N LEU A 157 12.10 26.47 10.19
CA LEU A 157 12.58 26.05 8.88
C LEU A 157 12.79 27.23 7.93
N PHE A 158 13.90 27.21 7.18
CA PHE A 158 14.10 28.03 5.99
C PHE A 158 13.41 27.40 4.77
N SER A 159 13.19 28.16 3.70
CA SER A 159 12.44 27.72 2.52
C SER A 159 12.99 26.43 1.90
N GLU A 160 14.31 26.30 1.75
CA GLU A 160 14.94 25.08 1.23
C GLU A 160 14.70 23.86 2.14
N GLN A 161 14.75 24.05 3.46
CA GLN A 161 14.51 22.97 4.44
C GLN A 161 13.05 22.53 4.41
N LYS A 162 12.10 23.46 4.23
CA LYS A 162 10.67 23.15 4.05
C LYS A 162 10.44 22.25 2.86
N VAL A 163 11.06 22.59 1.70
CA VAL A 163 10.99 21.76 0.48
C VAL A 163 11.56 20.37 0.73
N ASN A 164 12.74 20.27 1.34
CA ASN A 164 13.39 19.00 1.62
C ASN A 164 12.55 18.09 2.52
N ILE A 165 11.96 18.64 3.58
CA ILE A 165 11.09 17.90 4.51
C ILE A 165 9.79 17.50 3.82
N ALA A 166 9.16 18.39 3.06
CA ALA A 166 7.95 18.06 2.31
C ALA A 166 8.21 16.98 1.27
N MET A 167 9.32 17.05 0.54
CA MET A 167 9.73 15.99 -0.40
C MET A 167 9.95 14.66 0.34
N ALA A 168 10.71 14.65 1.44
CA ALA A 168 10.96 13.45 2.22
C ALA A 168 9.66 12.83 2.76
N SER A 169 8.73 13.66 3.25
CA SER A 169 7.43 13.23 3.78
C SER A 169 6.51 12.62 2.70
N ASN A 170 6.68 13.07 1.45
CA ASN A 170 5.87 12.64 0.32
C ASN A 170 6.56 11.58 -0.55
N THR A 171 7.84 11.28 -0.30
CA THR A 171 8.61 10.24 -0.99
C THR A 171 8.45 8.90 -0.26
N ALA A 172 7.22 8.43 -0.12
CA ALA A 172 6.98 7.07 0.32
C ALA A 172 7.26 6.11 -0.85
N ILE A 173 8.01 5.05 -0.61
CA ILE A 173 8.09 3.93 -1.54
C ILE A 173 6.67 3.35 -1.62
N ALA A 174 6.02 3.51 -2.76
CA ALA A 174 4.67 2.97 -2.95
C ALA A 174 4.71 1.46 -2.80
N VAL A 175 3.98 0.94 -1.82
CA VAL A 175 3.78 -0.49 -1.67
C VAL A 175 2.99 -0.98 -2.88
N SER A 176 3.51 -1.98 -3.60
CA SER A 176 2.83 -2.51 -4.76
C SER A 176 1.53 -3.20 -4.37
N ASN A 177 0.52 -3.14 -5.23
CA ASN A 177 -0.74 -3.86 -5.02
C ASN A 177 -0.53 -5.37 -4.86
N ASP A 178 0.44 -5.94 -5.58
CA ASP A 178 0.78 -7.37 -5.50
C ASP A 178 1.39 -7.73 -4.13
N LEU A 179 2.18 -6.83 -3.52
CA LEU A 179 2.68 -7.02 -2.15
C LEU A 179 1.55 -6.97 -1.13
N ILE A 180 0.62 -6.02 -1.27
CA ILE A 180 -0.58 -5.94 -0.41
C ILE A 180 -1.38 -7.24 -0.51
N ASP A 181 -1.63 -7.73 -1.72
CA ASP A 181 -2.35 -8.99 -1.94
C ASP A 181 -1.63 -10.17 -1.31
N ARG A 182 -0.28 -10.21 -1.37
CA ARG A 182 0.53 -11.26 -0.74
C ARG A 182 0.41 -11.22 0.79
N MET A 183 0.56 -10.05 1.40
CA MET A 183 0.41 -9.89 2.85
C MET A 183 -0.99 -10.29 3.32
N GLN A 184 -2.02 -9.93 2.57
CA GLN A 184 -3.39 -10.33 2.88
C GLN A 184 -3.62 -11.83 2.73
N GLU A 185 -3.00 -12.47 1.73
CA GLU A 185 -3.11 -13.93 1.55
C GLU A 185 -2.41 -14.68 2.69
N ASP A 186 -1.27 -14.16 3.18
CA ASP A 186 -0.58 -14.74 4.33
C ASP A 186 -1.44 -14.71 5.60
N LEU A 187 -2.24 -13.65 5.80
CA LEU A 187 -3.22 -13.58 6.91
C LEU A 187 -4.37 -14.59 6.78
N LEU A 188 -4.69 -15.01 5.55
CA LEU A 188 -5.71 -16.03 5.30
C LEU A 188 -5.20 -17.46 5.49
N GLY A 189 -3.90 -17.65 5.58
CA GLY A 189 -3.23 -18.95 5.69
C GLY A 189 -2.42 -19.32 4.44
N ASN A 190 -1.87 -20.55 4.46
CA ASN A 190 -0.89 -20.97 3.46
C ASN A 190 -1.47 -21.77 2.29
N ASP A 191 -2.79 -21.98 2.23
CA ASP A 191 -3.40 -22.94 1.31
C ASP A 191 -3.14 -22.60 -0.16
N LEU A 192 -3.31 -21.34 -0.55
CA LEU A 192 -3.08 -20.91 -1.92
C LEU A 192 -1.60 -21.05 -2.31
N ARG A 193 -0.69 -20.69 -1.41
CA ARG A 193 0.75 -20.86 -1.61
C ARG A 193 1.14 -22.32 -1.72
N ASN A 194 0.66 -23.15 -0.80
CA ASN A 194 0.90 -24.60 -0.82
C ASN A 194 0.38 -25.24 -2.11
N TRP A 195 -0.80 -24.83 -2.56
CA TRP A 195 -1.34 -25.25 -3.85
C TRP A 195 -0.43 -24.80 -5.01
N GLY A 196 0.01 -23.55 -5.02
CA GLY A 196 0.94 -23.01 -6.02
C GLY A 196 2.23 -23.82 -6.13
N GLN A 197 2.81 -24.20 -5.00
CA GLN A 197 4.01 -25.05 -4.91
C GLN A 197 3.71 -26.48 -5.38
N GLN A 198 2.60 -27.09 -4.98
CA GLN A 198 2.21 -28.45 -5.38
C GLN A 198 1.95 -28.60 -6.88
N VAL A 199 1.53 -27.54 -7.55
CA VAL A 199 1.26 -27.55 -8.99
C VAL A 199 2.44 -27.06 -9.83
N GLY A 200 3.52 -26.60 -9.21
CA GLY A 200 4.72 -26.10 -9.88
C GLY A 200 4.58 -24.71 -10.48
N LEU A 201 3.65 -23.89 -9.99
CA LEU A 201 3.59 -22.45 -10.25
C LEU A 201 4.63 -21.69 -9.43
N LEU A 202 4.97 -22.24 -8.28
CA LEU A 202 6.02 -21.80 -7.37
C LEU A 202 6.95 -22.96 -7.11
N ASP A 203 8.23 -22.70 -6.94
CA ASP A 203 9.19 -23.70 -6.46
C ASP A 203 8.98 -23.98 -4.96
N LYS A 204 9.64 -25.03 -4.44
CA LYS A 204 9.64 -25.30 -3.00
C LYS A 204 10.17 -24.10 -2.25
N GLU A 205 9.50 -23.73 -1.15
CA GLU A 205 9.85 -22.57 -0.30
C GLU A 205 9.69 -21.21 -0.98
N GLN A 206 9.35 -21.14 -2.26
CA GLN A 206 9.12 -19.90 -2.97
C GLN A 206 7.76 -19.30 -2.60
N HIS A 207 7.69 -17.97 -2.60
CA HIS A 207 6.46 -17.21 -2.40
C HIS A 207 5.98 -16.56 -3.71
N PHE A 208 4.73 -16.10 -3.73
CA PHE A 208 4.22 -15.27 -4.83
C PHE A 208 5.02 -13.98 -4.97
N ALA A 209 5.14 -13.49 -6.19
CA ALA A 209 5.79 -12.23 -6.47
C ALA A 209 5.06 -11.06 -5.79
N ASP A 210 5.82 -10.10 -5.29
CA ASP A 210 5.33 -8.83 -4.72
C ASP A 210 5.15 -7.73 -5.76
N ARG A 211 5.54 -8.00 -7.00
CA ARG A 211 5.36 -7.16 -8.19
C ARG A 211 5.60 -7.99 -9.45
N LYS A 212 5.13 -7.48 -10.60
CA LYS A 212 5.50 -8.08 -11.91
C LYS A 212 7.02 -8.08 -12.02
N ASN A 213 7.61 -9.24 -12.25
CA ASN A 213 9.07 -9.41 -12.28
C ASN A 213 9.55 -10.12 -13.56
N PRO A 214 10.84 -9.95 -13.93
CA PRO A 214 11.45 -10.61 -15.08
C PRO A 214 11.50 -12.13 -14.95
N GLU A 215 11.54 -12.67 -13.73
CA GLU A 215 11.63 -14.11 -13.47
C GLU A 215 10.32 -14.85 -13.80
N GLY A 216 9.22 -14.12 -13.98
CA GLY A 216 7.94 -14.68 -14.37
C GLY A 216 7.24 -15.41 -13.22
N LEU A 217 7.53 -15.04 -11.99
CA LEU A 217 6.79 -15.54 -10.84
C LEU A 217 5.36 -15.02 -10.86
N PRO A 218 4.35 -15.87 -10.62
CA PRO A 218 2.98 -15.42 -10.51
C PRO A 218 2.79 -14.58 -9.24
N THR A 219 1.92 -13.58 -9.33
CA THR A 219 1.43 -12.85 -8.16
C THR A 219 0.23 -13.59 -7.54
N VAL A 220 -0.15 -13.23 -6.32
CA VAL A 220 -1.36 -13.74 -5.66
C VAL A 220 -2.59 -13.50 -6.52
N ARG A 221 -2.68 -12.35 -7.19
CA ARG A 221 -3.75 -12.02 -8.12
C ARG A 221 -3.91 -13.08 -9.21
N ILE A 222 -2.81 -13.54 -9.82
CA ILE A 222 -2.84 -14.59 -10.85
C ILE A 222 -3.37 -15.89 -10.28
N ALA A 223 -2.89 -16.30 -9.12
CA ALA A 223 -3.32 -17.54 -8.48
C ALA A 223 -4.82 -17.51 -8.11
N ARG A 224 -5.29 -16.42 -7.49
CA ARG A 224 -6.71 -16.20 -7.19
C ARG A 224 -7.57 -16.24 -8.47
N THR A 225 -7.10 -15.57 -9.53
CA THR A 225 -7.78 -15.57 -10.83
C THR A 225 -7.92 -16.97 -11.41
N LEU A 226 -6.88 -17.81 -11.32
CA LEU A 226 -6.95 -19.22 -11.76
C LEU A 226 -7.99 -19.99 -10.97
N ILE A 227 -7.99 -19.87 -9.64
CA ILE A 227 -8.94 -20.62 -8.79
C ILE A 227 -10.38 -20.19 -9.06
N VAL A 228 -10.66 -18.88 -9.04
CA VAL A 228 -12.01 -18.34 -9.27
C VAL A 228 -12.58 -18.83 -10.59
N ASN A 229 -11.82 -18.65 -11.67
CA ASN A 229 -12.32 -19.00 -13.00
C ASN A 229 -12.47 -20.52 -13.22
N TYR A 230 -11.61 -21.32 -12.59
CA TYR A 230 -11.79 -22.77 -12.61
C TYR A 230 -13.13 -23.20 -12.00
N TYR A 231 -13.49 -22.62 -10.84
CA TYR A 231 -14.77 -22.92 -10.20
C TYR A 231 -15.95 -22.33 -10.97
N MET A 232 -15.84 -21.14 -11.52
CA MET A 232 -16.87 -20.54 -12.39
C MET A 232 -17.12 -21.39 -13.63
N GLY A 233 -16.06 -21.85 -14.31
CA GLY A 233 -16.19 -22.76 -15.46
C GLY A 233 -16.79 -24.10 -15.10
N LYS A 234 -16.54 -24.62 -13.89
CA LYS A 234 -17.09 -25.87 -13.40
C LYS A 234 -18.60 -25.79 -13.11
N SER A 235 -19.09 -24.64 -12.67
CA SER A 235 -20.49 -24.37 -12.35
C SER A 235 -21.24 -23.71 -13.52
N PHE A 236 -20.73 -23.83 -14.75
CA PHE A 236 -21.32 -23.21 -15.93
C PHE A 236 -22.75 -23.72 -16.19
N GLU A 237 -23.72 -22.84 -16.14
CA GLU A 237 -25.08 -23.02 -16.60
C GLU A 237 -25.24 -22.33 -17.95
N LYS A 238 -25.82 -23.01 -18.95
CA LYS A 238 -25.92 -22.51 -20.34
C LYS A 238 -26.65 -21.17 -20.45
N GLU A 239 -27.49 -20.86 -19.48
CA GLU A 239 -28.35 -19.67 -19.45
C GLU A 239 -27.71 -18.46 -18.83
N ALA A 240 -26.66 -18.64 -18.03
CA ALA A 240 -25.86 -17.57 -17.44
C ALA A 240 -24.59 -17.38 -18.26
N LEU A 241 -24.50 -16.30 -19.03
CA LEU A 241 -23.29 -15.86 -19.72
C LEU A 241 -22.23 -15.44 -18.68
N ASN A 242 -21.65 -16.42 -17.99
CA ASN A 242 -20.55 -16.19 -17.06
C ASN A 242 -19.27 -15.90 -17.85
N ILE A 243 -18.87 -14.64 -17.85
CA ILE A 243 -17.62 -14.20 -18.48
C ILE A 243 -16.45 -14.45 -17.51
N PRO A 244 -15.28 -14.94 -18.00
CA PRO A 244 -14.10 -15.02 -17.18
C PRO A 244 -13.76 -13.68 -16.50
N VAL A 245 -13.44 -13.72 -15.21
CA VAL A 245 -13.16 -12.52 -14.41
C VAL A 245 -11.69 -12.45 -14.01
N VAL A 246 -11.15 -11.25 -13.97
CA VAL A 246 -9.82 -11.00 -13.42
C VAL A 246 -10.00 -10.47 -12.01
N CYS A 247 -9.41 -11.16 -11.02
CA CYS A 247 -9.46 -10.71 -9.63
C CYS A 247 -8.85 -9.31 -9.48
N SER A 248 -9.45 -8.51 -8.62
CA SER A 248 -8.92 -7.19 -8.24
C SER A 248 -7.60 -7.34 -7.48
N SER A 249 -6.80 -6.27 -7.44
CA SER A 249 -5.51 -6.22 -6.75
C SER A 249 -5.41 -4.95 -5.91
N GLY A 250 -4.79 -5.05 -4.72
CA GLY A 250 -4.51 -3.92 -3.85
C GLY A 250 -5.71 -3.31 -3.11
N LYS A 251 -6.91 -3.90 -3.28
CA LYS A 251 -8.17 -3.40 -2.70
C LYS A 251 -8.78 -4.35 -1.66
N GLY A 252 -7.95 -5.12 -0.99
CA GLY A 252 -8.42 -6.18 -0.12
C GLY A 252 -8.63 -7.51 -0.86
N ILE A 253 -9.22 -8.47 -0.16
CA ILE A 253 -9.51 -9.77 -0.75
C ILE A 253 -10.59 -9.61 -1.81
N ASP A 254 -10.27 -10.02 -3.04
CA ASP A 254 -11.23 -9.99 -4.15
C ASP A 254 -12.58 -10.64 -3.78
N LYS A 255 -13.69 -10.00 -4.16
CA LYS A 255 -15.03 -10.46 -3.78
C LYS A 255 -15.34 -11.86 -4.32
N CYS A 256 -14.96 -12.14 -5.58
CA CYS A 256 -15.22 -13.45 -6.18
C CYS A 256 -14.40 -14.55 -5.49
N TYR A 257 -13.15 -14.27 -5.15
CA TYR A 257 -12.31 -15.20 -4.42
C TYR A 257 -12.82 -15.42 -2.98
N ARG A 258 -13.20 -14.37 -2.27
CA ARG A 258 -13.78 -14.45 -0.92
C ARG A 258 -15.00 -15.36 -0.88
N ASN A 259 -15.90 -15.23 -1.86
CA ASN A 259 -17.14 -15.99 -1.92
C ASN A 259 -16.94 -17.50 -2.08
N ILE A 260 -15.84 -17.94 -2.67
CA ILE A 260 -15.57 -19.38 -2.91
C ILE A 260 -14.52 -19.97 -1.98
N ARG A 261 -13.70 -19.13 -1.32
CA ARG A 261 -12.48 -19.54 -0.63
C ARG A 261 -12.70 -20.67 0.37
N ASP A 262 -13.69 -20.53 1.24
CA ASP A 262 -13.96 -21.51 2.31
C ASP A 262 -14.49 -22.84 1.79
N GLY A 263 -15.02 -22.86 0.56
CA GLY A 263 -15.48 -24.06 -0.14
C GLY A 263 -14.43 -24.69 -1.07
N ILE A 264 -13.20 -24.14 -1.14
CA ILE A 264 -12.17 -24.69 -2.03
C ILE A 264 -11.65 -26.02 -1.50
N ASN A 265 -11.83 -27.08 -2.27
CA ASN A 265 -11.16 -28.33 -1.99
C ASN A 265 -9.74 -28.33 -2.60
N TRP A 266 -8.75 -27.91 -1.81
CA TRP A 266 -7.33 -27.87 -2.20
C TRP A 266 -6.75 -29.24 -2.55
N SER A 267 -7.40 -30.32 -2.12
CA SER A 267 -7.03 -31.70 -2.45
C SER A 267 -7.67 -32.20 -3.76
N ASP A 268 -8.54 -31.42 -4.42
CA ASP A 268 -9.17 -31.81 -5.68
C ASP A 268 -8.11 -32.12 -6.74
N ARG A 269 -8.06 -33.37 -7.15
CA ARG A 269 -7.12 -33.89 -8.15
C ARG A 269 -7.21 -33.13 -9.47
N GLN A 270 -8.39 -32.63 -9.84
CA GLN A 270 -8.59 -31.95 -11.12
C GLN A 270 -8.14 -30.50 -11.04
N LEU A 271 -8.36 -29.82 -9.91
CA LEU A 271 -7.82 -28.51 -9.65
C LEU A 271 -6.29 -28.53 -9.72
N ARG A 272 -5.65 -29.51 -9.08
CA ARG A 272 -4.19 -29.70 -9.16
C ARG A 272 -3.72 -30.03 -10.57
N LYS A 273 -4.51 -30.82 -11.32
CA LYS A 273 -4.18 -31.14 -12.73
C LYS A 273 -4.25 -29.90 -13.61
N MET A 274 -5.24 -29.05 -13.41
CA MET A 274 -5.36 -27.74 -14.08
C MET A 274 -4.15 -26.89 -13.79
N GLY A 275 -3.81 -26.69 -12.52
CA GLY A 275 -2.67 -25.88 -12.10
C GLY A 275 -1.35 -26.38 -12.70
N ARG A 276 -1.08 -27.69 -12.64
CA ARG A 276 0.15 -28.28 -13.25
C ARG A 276 0.23 -28.05 -14.76
N LYS A 277 -0.88 -28.11 -15.46
CA LYS A 277 -0.90 -27.85 -16.90
C LYS A 277 -0.65 -26.40 -17.22
N PHE A 278 -1.21 -25.49 -16.43
CA PHE A 278 -0.95 -24.06 -16.56
C PHE A 278 0.51 -23.71 -16.25
N ALA A 279 1.06 -24.24 -15.17
CA ALA A 279 2.47 -24.05 -14.82
C ALA A 279 3.40 -24.55 -15.94
N ARG A 280 3.12 -25.72 -16.51
CA ARG A 280 3.87 -26.23 -17.67
C ARG A 280 3.74 -25.34 -18.89
N LEU A 281 2.54 -24.82 -19.19
CA LEU A 281 2.32 -23.89 -20.29
C LEU A 281 3.18 -22.64 -20.13
N HIS A 282 3.15 -22.04 -18.94
CA HIS A 282 3.96 -20.86 -18.62
C HIS A 282 5.47 -21.14 -18.80
N LYS A 283 5.97 -22.26 -18.24
CA LYS A 283 7.37 -22.66 -18.38
C LYS A 283 7.77 -22.83 -19.84
N LEU A 284 6.98 -23.53 -20.64
CA LEU A 284 7.23 -23.75 -22.06
C LEU A 284 7.18 -22.42 -22.87
N GLN A 285 6.28 -21.52 -22.51
CA GLN A 285 6.20 -20.19 -23.12
C GLN A 285 7.49 -19.42 -22.88
N ARG A 286 7.96 -19.37 -21.63
CA ARG A 286 9.21 -18.73 -21.28
C ARG A 286 10.41 -19.33 -22.02
N GLU A 287 10.59 -20.63 -21.95
CA GLU A 287 11.68 -21.34 -22.64
C GLU A 287 11.67 -21.08 -24.14
N SER A 288 10.50 -21.03 -24.76
CA SER A 288 10.36 -20.80 -26.20
C SER A 288 10.72 -19.38 -26.62
N VAL A 289 10.41 -18.38 -25.79
CA VAL A 289 10.60 -16.96 -26.14
C VAL A 289 11.99 -16.49 -25.76
N LEU A 290 12.50 -16.86 -24.59
CA LEU A 290 13.83 -16.43 -24.14
C LEU A 290 14.98 -16.97 -25.03
N LYS A 291 14.75 -18.09 -25.71
CA LYS A 291 15.71 -18.62 -26.69
C LYS A 291 15.87 -17.77 -27.95
N ARG A 292 15.02 -16.75 -28.15
CA ARG A 292 15.00 -15.94 -29.39
C ARG A 292 15.78 -14.63 -29.30
N ASP A 293 16.24 -14.29 -28.10
CA ASP A 293 17.08 -13.11 -27.82
C ASP A 293 16.66 -11.83 -28.55
N THR A 294 15.44 -11.35 -28.30
CA THR A 294 14.91 -10.10 -28.85
C THR A 294 14.62 -9.12 -27.72
N ASP A 295 14.69 -7.81 -27.99
CA ASP A 295 14.50 -6.73 -26.98
C ASP A 295 13.20 -6.80 -26.19
N ASN A 296 12.15 -7.44 -26.73
CA ASN A 296 10.85 -7.63 -26.06
C ASN A 296 10.63 -9.06 -25.54
N SER A 297 11.71 -9.84 -25.41
CA SER A 297 11.60 -11.29 -25.07
C SER A 297 10.98 -11.53 -23.68
N LEU A 298 11.30 -10.71 -22.67
CA LEU A 298 10.82 -10.89 -21.29
C LEU A 298 9.31 -10.68 -21.14
N GLU A 299 8.74 -9.66 -21.77
CA GLU A 299 7.31 -9.42 -21.71
C GLU A 299 6.53 -10.54 -22.41
N SER A 300 6.99 -10.94 -23.60
CA SER A 300 6.41 -12.05 -24.35
C SER A 300 6.58 -13.39 -23.62
N ALA A 301 7.70 -13.59 -22.91
CA ALA A 301 7.95 -14.80 -22.14
C ALA A 301 6.95 -14.97 -20.97
N ASN A 302 6.45 -13.87 -20.40
CA ASN A 302 5.53 -13.87 -19.27
C ASN A 302 4.06 -13.74 -19.67
N LYS A 303 3.73 -13.81 -20.96
CA LYS A 303 2.37 -13.60 -21.46
C LYS A 303 1.36 -14.63 -20.92
N ALA A 304 1.79 -15.87 -20.65
CA ALA A 304 0.93 -16.90 -20.07
C ALA A 304 0.39 -16.53 -18.69
N ILE A 305 1.19 -15.84 -17.87
CA ILE A 305 0.77 -15.39 -16.52
C ILE A 305 0.12 -14.01 -16.52
N SER A 306 -0.29 -13.47 -17.68
CA SER A 306 -1.15 -12.30 -17.67
C SER A 306 -2.51 -12.66 -17.06
N PRO A 307 -3.15 -11.73 -16.30
CA PRO A 307 -4.42 -12.03 -15.62
C PRO A 307 -5.53 -12.50 -16.56
N CYS A 308 -5.61 -11.91 -17.75
CA CYS A 308 -6.64 -12.27 -18.75
C CYS A 308 -6.43 -13.69 -19.30
N VAL A 309 -5.18 -14.07 -19.56
CA VAL A 309 -4.86 -15.42 -20.05
C VAL A 309 -5.12 -16.46 -18.95
N ALA A 310 -4.72 -16.16 -17.71
CA ALA A 310 -5.00 -17.00 -16.56
C ALA A 310 -6.50 -17.23 -16.36
N ALA A 311 -7.31 -16.15 -16.46
CA ALA A 311 -8.75 -16.23 -16.35
C ALA A 311 -9.38 -17.12 -17.43
N SER A 312 -9.09 -16.83 -18.70
CA SER A 312 -9.65 -17.58 -19.84
C SER A 312 -9.23 -19.05 -19.83
N TRP A 313 -7.96 -19.32 -19.53
CA TRP A 313 -7.44 -20.67 -19.41
C TRP A 313 -8.15 -21.47 -18.32
N ALA A 314 -8.24 -20.92 -17.10
CA ALA A 314 -8.81 -21.61 -15.96
C ALA A 314 -10.31 -21.84 -16.13
N TYR A 315 -11.03 -20.87 -16.69
CA TYR A 315 -12.44 -20.98 -17.01
C TYR A 315 -12.69 -22.10 -18.01
N ALA A 316 -11.98 -22.12 -19.14
CA ALA A 316 -12.07 -23.19 -20.12
C ALA A 316 -11.73 -24.57 -19.52
N ALA A 317 -10.73 -24.65 -18.66
CA ALA A 317 -10.35 -25.87 -17.98
C ALA A 317 -11.45 -26.41 -17.04
N GLY A 318 -12.16 -25.52 -16.33
CA GLY A 318 -13.34 -25.84 -15.52
C GLY A 318 -14.50 -26.32 -16.37
N TYR A 319 -14.83 -25.60 -17.43
CA TYR A 319 -15.92 -25.88 -18.36
C TYR A 319 -15.77 -27.23 -19.06
N PHE A 320 -14.61 -27.49 -19.71
CA PHE A 320 -14.38 -28.76 -20.44
C PHE A 320 -14.31 -29.96 -19.54
N ARG A 321 -14.12 -29.81 -18.25
CA ARG A 321 -14.23 -30.89 -17.29
C ARG A 321 -15.66 -31.42 -17.19
N THR A 322 -16.66 -30.51 -17.15
CA THR A 322 -18.08 -30.88 -17.03
C THR A 322 -18.63 -31.46 -18.33
N THR A 323 -18.16 -30.98 -19.48
CA THR A 323 -18.65 -31.38 -20.80
C THR A 323 -17.98 -32.61 -21.38
N ARG A 324 -17.05 -33.26 -20.68
CA ARG A 324 -16.25 -34.42 -21.11
C ARG A 324 -15.54 -34.27 -22.47
N LYS A 325 -15.54 -33.11 -23.09
CA LYS A 325 -14.79 -32.85 -24.31
C LYS A 325 -13.29 -32.77 -24.01
N PRO A 326 -12.43 -33.43 -24.80
CA PRO A 326 -11.02 -33.52 -24.47
C PRO A 326 -10.32 -32.17 -24.65
N LEU A 327 -9.82 -31.62 -23.59
CA LEU A 327 -8.83 -30.51 -23.58
C LEU A 327 -7.60 -30.82 -24.47
N LYS A 328 -7.43 -32.06 -24.90
CA LYS A 328 -6.32 -32.53 -25.69
C LYS A 328 -6.19 -31.80 -27.04
N SER A 329 -7.28 -31.34 -27.66
CA SER A 329 -7.23 -30.69 -28.97
C SER A 329 -6.70 -29.24 -28.88
N ILE A 330 -7.07 -28.52 -27.83
CA ILE A 330 -6.63 -27.11 -27.62
C ILE A 330 -5.14 -27.06 -27.23
N MET A 331 -4.62 -28.11 -26.57
CA MET A 331 -3.23 -28.18 -26.14
C MET A 331 -2.26 -28.72 -27.19
N ARG A 332 -2.74 -29.21 -28.32
CA ARG A 332 -1.92 -29.74 -29.42
C ARG A 332 -1.58 -28.68 -30.47
N SER A 333 -2.07 -27.44 -30.37
CA SER A 333 -1.61 -26.36 -31.26
C SER A 333 -0.11 -26.20 -31.09
N ARG A 334 0.66 -26.71 -32.03
CA ARG A 334 2.10 -26.40 -32.14
C ARG A 334 2.20 -24.92 -32.46
N ALA A 335 2.69 -24.12 -31.54
CA ALA A 335 3.02 -22.75 -31.84
C ALA A 335 4.13 -22.77 -32.91
N GLY A 336 3.83 -22.25 -34.07
CA GLY A 336 4.84 -21.90 -35.05
C GLY A 336 5.80 -20.84 -34.47
N PRO A 337 6.91 -20.55 -35.13
CA PRO A 337 7.95 -19.65 -34.64
C PRO A 337 7.45 -18.23 -34.30
N ASN A 338 6.31 -17.79 -34.82
CA ASN A 338 5.70 -16.48 -34.58
C ASN A 338 4.29 -16.55 -33.97
N GLN A 339 3.83 -17.73 -33.53
CA GLN A 339 2.49 -17.91 -33.00
C GLN A 339 2.52 -18.10 -31.48
N ASP A 340 1.59 -17.43 -30.85
CA ASP A 340 1.34 -17.55 -29.43
C ASP A 340 0.75 -18.93 -29.12
N ARG A 341 1.32 -19.66 -28.18
CA ARG A 341 0.81 -20.98 -27.75
C ARG A 341 -0.54 -20.91 -27.05
N ILE A 342 -1.08 -19.71 -26.89
CA ILE A 342 -2.31 -19.39 -26.16
C ILE A 342 -3.45 -18.97 -27.12
N ARG A 343 -3.30 -19.15 -28.41
CA ARG A 343 -4.43 -18.96 -29.36
C ARG A 343 -5.54 -19.98 -29.21
#